data_cab0dea0489e1605d5f0033dc25bb54e
#
_entry.id   cab0dea0489e1605d5f0033dc25bb54e
#
_cell.length_a   1.000
_cell.length_b   1.000
_cell.length_c   1.000
_cell.angle_alpha   90.00
_cell.angle_beta   90.00
_cell.angle_gamma   90.00
#
_symmetry.space_group_name_H-M   'P 1'
#
loop_
_entity.id
_entity.type
_entity.pdbx_description
1 polymer ?
#
loop_
_entity_poly.entity_id
_entity_poly.type
_entity_poly.pdbx_seq_one_letter_code
_entity_poly.pdbx_strand_id
1 'polypeptide(L)'
;MRLILSFLAIGVFGLGVLTACNSAEWKSARTSPVAPAPPTTAPPPADGVRRVTTAELKDLLDRNGVLVVDVRNEASYNAGHIRGSKLIPEAEVTNHLSDLPKDKLIVTYCS
;
A
#
# COMPACT_ATOMS: atom_id res chain seq x y z
N MET A 1 51.27 6.56 -51.37
CA MET A 1 51.19 7.83 -52.09
C MET A 1 50.25 8.70 -51.28
N ARG A 2 50.85 9.62 -50.60
CA ARG A 2 50.51 11.04 -50.41
C ARG A 2 49.30 11.26 -49.51
N LEU A 3 49.42 11.91 -48.50
CA LEU A 3 50.06 13.10 -47.92
C LEU A 3 48.95 13.89 -47.20
N ILE A 4 49.17 14.17 -45.92
CA ILE A 4 49.48 15.51 -45.38
C ILE A 4 48.19 16.31 -45.21
N LEU A 5 47.91 17.00 -44.23
CA LEU A 5 48.49 17.86 -43.21
C LEU A 5 47.37 18.28 -42.29
N SER A 6 47.57 18.26 -40.98
CA SER A 6 47.86 19.46 -40.17
C SER A 6 46.95 20.68 -40.37
N PHE A 7 46.35 21.05 -39.26
CA PHE A 7 46.20 22.40 -38.70
C PHE A 7 45.35 22.23 -37.40
N LEU A 8 45.85 22.28 -36.28
CA LEU A 8 46.42 23.32 -35.44
C LEU A 8 45.69 24.68 -35.58
N ALA A 9 44.88 24.98 -34.61
CA ALA A 9 44.60 26.34 -34.08
C ALA A 9 43.55 26.22 -32.98
N ILE A 10 43.99 26.35 -31.76
CA ILE A 10 43.94 27.56 -30.97
C ILE A 10 42.51 28.01 -30.69
N GLY A 11 42.11 27.76 -29.47
CA GLY A 11 41.99 28.81 -28.51
C GLY A 11 40.57 29.32 -28.31
N VAL A 12 40.43 29.69 -27.11
CA VAL A 12 39.46 30.59 -26.50
C VAL A 12 38.44 29.83 -25.64
N PHE A 13 38.79 29.67 -24.37
CA PHE A 13 38.27 30.47 -23.28
C PHE A 13 36.77 30.78 -23.48
N GLY A 14 35.96 29.87 -23.06
CA GLY A 14 34.52 30.06 -22.88
C GLY A 14 34.18 29.78 -21.44
N LEU A 15 34.10 30.83 -20.76
CA LEU A 15 33.63 31.07 -19.40
C LEU A 15 32.60 30.07 -18.97
N GLY A 16 32.93 29.26 -17.97
CA GLY A 16 32.03 28.29 -17.38
C GLY A 16 30.83 29.00 -16.76
N VAL A 17 29.69 28.75 -17.31
CA VAL A 17 28.44 28.91 -16.57
C VAL A 17 28.31 27.70 -15.67
N LEU A 18 28.70 27.88 -14.43
CA LEU A 18 28.32 27.00 -13.35
C LEU A 18 26.80 27.11 -13.19
N THR A 19 26.06 26.35 -13.97
CA THR A 19 24.72 25.98 -13.58
C THR A 19 24.86 25.14 -12.32
N ALA A 20 24.79 25.80 -11.21
CA ALA A 20 24.54 25.16 -9.94
C ALA A 20 23.23 24.38 -10.10
N CYS A 21 23.35 23.09 -10.44
CA CYS A 21 22.29 22.17 -10.17
C CYS A 21 22.04 22.24 -8.67
N ASN A 22 21.05 23.03 -8.31
CA ASN A 22 20.50 23.02 -6.98
C ASN A 22 19.92 21.60 -6.80
N SER A 23 20.78 20.70 -6.39
CA SER A 23 20.37 19.44 -5.83
C SER A 23 19.54 19.80 -4.62
N ALA A 24 18.25 19.95 -4.84
CA ALA A 24 17.30 19.96 -3.76
C ALA A 24 17.58 18.69 -2.95
N GLU A 25 18.34 18.89 -1.92
CA GLU A 25 18.60 17.91 -0.88
C GLU A 25 17.23 17.45 -0.41
N TRP A 26 16.80 16.34 -0.98
CA TRP A 26 15.72 15.57 -0.40
C TRP A 26 16.23 15.19 0.99
N LYS A 27 16.03 16.08 1.93
CA LYS A 27 16.07 15.72 3.34
C LYS A 27 15.12 14.55 3.43
N SER A 28 15.72 13.38 3.37
CA SER A 28 15.09 12.14 3.76
C SER A 28 14.34 12.46 5.05
N ALA A 29 13.05 12.66 4.90
CA ALA A 29 12.19 12.74 6.05
C ALA A 29 12.50 11.46 6.81
N ARG A 30 13.22 11.62 7.91
CA ARG A 30 13.43 10.55 8.85
C ARG A 30 12.05 10.04 9.16
N THR A 31 11.73 8.92 8.56
CA THR A 31 10.63 8.08 9.02
C THR A 31 11.00 7.78 10.47
N SER A 32 10.49 8.61 11.37
CA SER A 32 10.54 8.26 12.78
C SER A 32 9.94 6.88 12.87
N PRO A 33 10.60 5.92 13.52
CA PRO A 33 9.96 4.64 13.76
C PRO A 33 8.65 4.97 14.45
N VAL A 34 7.54 4.76 13.73
CA VAL A 34 6.22 4.80 14.36
C VAL A 34 6.29 3.69 15.39
N ALA A 35 6.44 4.11 16.64
CA ALA A 35 6.29 3.21 17.74
C ALA A 35 4.95 2.48 17.53
N PRO A 36 4.90 1.16 17.68
CA PRO A 36 3.64 0.45 17.58
C PRO A 36 2.69 1.12 18.57
N ALA A 37 1.63 1.70 18.04
CA ALA A 37 0.59 2.28 18.85
C ALA A 37 0.16 1.22 19.86
N PRO A 38 0.05 1.54 21.16
CA PRO A 38 -0.43 0.58 22.12
C PRO A 38 -1.79 0.06 21.61
N PRO A 39 -2.10 -1.22 21.83
CA PRO A 39 -3.37 -1.76 21.41
C PRO A 39 -4.47 -0.87 21.98
N THR A 40 -5.14 -0.15 21.10
CA THR A 40 -6.27 0.68 21.52
C THR A 40 -7.35 -0.29 21.94
N THR A 41 -7.45 -0.52 23.23
CA THR A 41 -8.57 -1.24 23.84
C THR A 41 -9.76 -0.28 23.74
N ALA A 42 -10.29 -0.16 22.53
CA ALA A 42 -11.57 0.52 22.37
C ALA A 42 -12.61 -0.26 23.19
N PRO A 43 -13.49 0.42 23.92
CA PRO A 43 -14.56 -0.25 24.64
C PRO A 43 -15.34 -1.13 23.66
N PRO A 44 -15.83 -2.30 24.10
CA PRO A 44 -16.58 -3.19 23.22
C PRO A 44 -17.75 -2.42 22.62
N PRO A 45 -17.99 -2.53 21.32
CA PRO A 45 -19.08 -1.83 20.67
C PRO A 45 -20.42 -2.28 21.28
N ALA A 46 -21.35 -1.33 21.40
CA ALA A 46 -22.66 -1.56 22.01
C ALA A 46 -23.53 -2.58 21.23
N ASP A 47 -23.14 -2.91 20.01
CA ASP A 47 -23.82 -3.87 19.13
C ASP A 47 -23.42 -5.35 19.38
N GLY A 48 -22.52 -5.60 20.32
CA GLY A 48 -22.03 -6.95 20.63
C GLY A 48 -21.17 -7.60 19.53
N VAL A 49 -20.87 -6.89 18.44
CA VAL A 49 -20.07 -7.41 17.34
C VAL A 49 -18.58 -7.25 17.65
N ARG A 50 -17.84 -8.35 17.61
CA ARG A 50 -16.39 -8.31 17.77
C ARG A 50 -15.75 -7.56 16.59
N ARG A 51 -14.88 -6.62 16.90
CA ARG A 51 -14.04 -5.94 15.92
C ARG A 51 -12.59 -6.42 16.04
N VAL A 52 -11.92 -6.58 14.92
CA VAL A 52 -10.51 -6.96 14.85
C VAL A 52 -9.68 -5.75 14.47
N THR A 53 -8.50 -5.62 15.06
CA THR A 53 -7.53 -4.62 14.67
C THR A 53 -6.81 -5.02 13.40
N THR A 54 -6.17 -4.07 12.71
CA THR A 54 -5.36 -4.37 11.52
C THR A 54 -4.20 -5.31 11.82
N ALA A 55 -3.59 -5.20 13.00
CA ALA A 55 -2.52 -6.09 13.43
C ALA A 55 -3.04 -7.52 13.63
N GLU A 56 -4.17 -7.68 14.33
CA GLU A 56 -4.81 -8.98 14.53
C GLU A 56 -5.25 -9.60 13.21
N LEU A 57 -5.82 -8.79 12.30
CA LEU A 57 -6.21 -9.27 10.98
C LEU A 57 -5.00 -9.78 10.19
N LYS A 58 -3.88 -9.05 10.24
CA LYS A 58 -2.64 -9.49 9.59
C LYS A 58 -2.18 -10.84 10.11
N ASP A 59 -2.12 -11.02 11.42
CA ASP A 59 -1.72 -12.29 12.04
C ASP A 59 -2.67 -13.46 11.66
N LEU A 60 -3.96 -13.16 11.54
CA LEU A 60 -4.95 -14.15 11.10
C LEU A 60 -4.77 -14.54 9.64
N LEU A 61 -4.46 -13.56 8.76
CA LEU A 61 -4.16 -13.81 7.35
C LEU A 61 -2.88 -14.63 7.18
N ASP A 62 -1.83 -14.30 7.91
CA ASP A 62 -0.54 -15.01 7.85
C ASP A 62 -0.68 -16.50 8.24
N ARG A 63 -1.62 -16.80 9.14
CA ARG A 63 -1.94 -18.18 9.57
C ARG A 63 -3.02 -18.86 8.74
N ASN A 64 -3.55 -18.20 7.72
CA ASN A 64 -4.68 -18.68 6.92
C ASN A 64 -5.93 -19.02 7.78
N GLY A 65 -6.07 -18.37 8.94
CA GLY A 65 -7.14 -18.59 9.91
C GLY A 65 -8.40 -17.76 9.68
N VAL A 66 -8.44 -16.95 8.62
CA VAL A 66 -9.52 -16.00 8.36
C VAL A 66 -9.90 -15.99 6.88
N LEU A 67 -11.18 -15.81 6.61
CA LEU A 67 -11.68 -15.34 5.32
C LEU A 67 -12.10 -13.87 5.48
N VAL A 68 -11.52 -13.00 4.67
CA VAL A 68 -11.91 -11.59 4.63
C VAL A 68 -12.94 -11.41 3.53
N VAL A 69 -14.06 -10.77 3.87
CA VAL A 69 -15.16 -10.48 2.95
C VAL A 69 -15.31 -8.98 2.81
N ASP A 70 -15.19 -8.50 1.58
CA ASP A 70 -15.51 -7.12 1.24
C ASP A 70 -17.00 -7.02 0.94
N VAL A 71 -17.73 -6.26 1.75
CA VAL A 71 -19.16 -6.09 1.58
C VAL A 71 -19.55 -4.83 0.81
N ARG A 72 -18.57 -4.14 0.26
CA ARG A 72 -18.78 -2.96 -0.59
C ARG A 72 -19.28 -3.36 -1.98
N ASN A 73 -19.50 -2.38 -2.82
CA ASN A 73 -19.83 -2.61 -4.22
C ASN A 73 -18.59 -2.98 -5.05
N GLU A 74 -18.82 -3.50 -6.25
CA GLU A 74 -17.77 -3.93 -7.18
C GLU A 74 -16.83 -2.79 -7.58
N ALA A 75 -17.32 -1.57 -7.76
CA ALA A 75 -16.50 -0.42 -8.13
C ALA A 75 -15.47 -0.11 -7.03
N SER A 76 -15.88 -0.13 -5.77
CA SER A 76 -14.98 0.08 -4.62
C SER A 76 -13.97 -1.07 -4.48
N TYR A 77 -14.40 -2.30 -4.69
CA TYR A 77 -13.51 -3.46 -4.68
C TYR A 77 -12.44 -3.36 -5.76
N ASN A 78 -12.81 -3.00 -6.98
CA ASN A 78 -11.88 -2.87 -8.10
C ASN A 78 -10.92 -1.68 -7.93
N ALA A 79 -11.35 -0.61 -7.27
CA ALA A 79 -10.48 0.52 -6.94
C ALA A 79 -9.39 0.17 -5.92
N GLY A 80 -9.65 -0.80 -5.04
CA GLY A 80 -8.68 -1.31 -4.08
C GLY A 80 -9.35 -2.15 -3.01
N HIS A 81 -8.75 -3.29 -2.67
CA HIS A 81 -9.28 -4.22 -1.67
C HIS A 81 -8.15 -4.91 -0.89
N ILE A 82 -8.49 -5.53 0.22
CA ILE A 82 -7.56 -6.32 1.02
C ILE A 82 -7.17 -7.57 0.22
N ARG A 83 -5.89 -7.79 0.07
CA ARG A 83 -5.39 -8.94 -0.69
C ARG A 83 -6.01 -10.26 -0.17
N GLY A 84 -6.60 -11.00 -1.08
CA GLY A 84 -7.24 -12.28 -0.79
C GLY A 84 -8.65 -12.17 -0.20
N SER A 85 -9.21 -10.95 -0.11
CA SER A 85 -10.61 -10.79 0.26
C SER A 85 -11.54 -11.25 -0.87
N LYS A 86 -12.70 -11.77 -0.47
CA LYS A 86 -13.78 -12.16 -1.37
C LYS A 86 -14.81 -11.02 -1.42
N LEU A 87 -15.18 -10.58 -2.61
CA LEU A 87 -16.27 -9.62 -2.77
C LEU A 87 -17.61 -10.35 -2.60
N ILE A 88 -18.39 -9.90 -1.65
CA ILE A 88 -19.80 -10.29 -1.47
C ILE A 88 -20.54 -9.03 -1.02
N PRO A 89 -21.18 -8.31 -1.94
CA PRO A 89 -21.92 -7.10 -1.59
C PRO A 89 -22.92 -7.33 -0.46
N GLU A 90 -23.10 -6.34 0.41
CA GLU A 90 -23.95 -6.46 1.59
C GLU A 90 -25.33 -7.05 1.28
N ALA A 91 -25.94 -6.62 0.18
CA ALA A 91 -27.26 -7.11 -0.26
C ALA A 91 -27.28 -8.61 -0.64
N GLU A 92 -26.12 -9.17 -0.93
CA GLU A 92 -25.99 -10.54 -1.41
C GLU A 92 -25.48 -11.51 -0.33
N VAL A 93 -25.04 -11.00 0.82
CA VAL A 93 -24.42 -11.81 1.88
C VAL A 93 -25.30 -12.99 2.27
N THR A 94 -26.62 -12.79 2.41
CA THR A 94 -27.55 -13.85 2.79
C THR A 94 -27.63 -14.99 1.78
N ASN A 95 -27.44 -14.70 0.50
CA ASN A 95 -27.44 -15.69 -0.57
C ASN A 95 -26.16 -16.52 -0.64
N HIS A 96 -25.08 -16.01 -0.03
CA HIS A 96 -23.75 -16.63 -0.03
C HIS A 96 -23.35 -17.27 1.30
N LEU A 97 -24.27 -17.38 2.25
CA LEU A 97 -23.97 -17.98 3.56
C LEU A 97 -23.49 -19.43 3.47
N SER A 98 -24.00 -20.18 2.51
CA SER A 98 -23.58 -21.56 2.26
C SER A 98 -22.16 -21.70 1.68
N ASP A 99 -21.68 -20.63 1.02
CA ASP A 99 -20.36 -20.60 0.37
C ASP A 99 -19.25 -20.20 1.33
N LEU A 100 -19.62 -19.77 2.54
CA LEU A 100 -18.67 -19.35 3.55
C LEU A 100 -18.13 -20.55 4.34
N PRO A 101 -16.82 -20.64 4.57
CA PRO A 101 -16.23 -21.70 5.35
C PRO A 101 -16.72 -21.65 6.80
N LYS A 102 -16.99 -22.82 7.39
CA LYS A 102 -17.44 -22.93 8.79
C LYS A 102 -16.29 -23.15 9.76
N ASP A 103 -15.12 -23.43 9.25
CA ASP A 103 -13.89 -23.75 9.98
C ASP A 103 -12.94 -22.56 10.13
N LYS A 104 -13.28 -21.41 9.57
CA LYS A 104 -12.47 -20.18 9.64
C LYS A 104 -13.27 -19.02 10.22
N LEU A 105 -12.55 -18.09 10.83
CA LEU A 105 -13.13 -16.80 11.19
C LEU A 105 -13.48 -16.03 9.92
N ILE A 106 -14.65 -15.43 9.89
CA ILE A 106 -15.06 -14.55 8.80
C ILE A 106 -15.01 -13.12 9.32
N VAL A 107 -14.27 -12.27 8.63
CA VAL A 107 -14.15 -10.85 8.91
C VAL A 107 -14.69 -10.07 7.73
N THR A 108 -15.72 -9.28 7.97
CA THR A 108 -16.27 -8.36 6.97
C THR A 108 -15.68 -6.98 7.15
N TYR A 109 -15.52 -6.24 6.07
CA TYR A 109 -15.15 -4.83 6.13
C TYR A 109 -15.91 -4.01 5.11
N CYS A 110 -16.17 -2.74 5.49
CA CYS A 110 -16.71 -1.69 4.65
C CYS A 110 -15.95 -0.39 4.93
N SER A 111 -15.91 0.53 3.98
CA SER A 111 -15.30 1.87 4.13
C SER A 111 -15.95 2.86 3.18
#